data_1cb84cd11adbb1dfd0c463d5e3a71c97
#
_entry.id   1cb84cd11adbb1dfd0c463d5e3a71c97
#
_cell.length_a   1.000
_cell.length_b   1.000
_cell.length_c   1.000
_cell.angle_alpha   90.00
_cell.angle_beta   90.00
_cell.angle_gamma   90.00
#
_symmetry.space_group_name_H-M   'P 1'
#
loop_
_entity.id
_entity.type
_entity.pdbx_description
1 polymer ?
#
loop_
_entity_poly.entity_id
_entity_poly.type
_entity_poly.pdbx_seq_one_letter_code
_entity_poly.pdbx_strand_id
1 'polypeptide(L)'
;MKLTAISGGAVFLSGLTRLSHAASGNGAAAGYNEAPAQTKSSVRAEDRVFITNEDSNTLTVIDPRTNTVESTINLTSFDEDARPPFRFVTAGVAPTHAAMIHKPLYHGCIDAHGAVPSPDGKLLATSGRGSSNIYLIDAVNKRVIGNIPNPSSGPTTNPERLTSGILVGREPHEPTFTRNGKELWVTLRGEDRIAILDVARAVKQVGGTDADAILRYVPTINGPAQAWFNAQGTIAFVASQKTSKVDVFSVNADKSGHSHPERIITLDISAQDKPGFTPFLKTSPDGNEVWFSHKLSDAVSCRATSGTFDILDTVPLGNLARPNHVEFVQNAKGKVVYASLARVDDGGPDGVASSQIAIIDRSVKTGTRKVVSTFFTHAREAHGLWTNPENDLLYVAHEQDELPGTPNAGQTVCTVFDVSDPLNPQFITHIPLGSLKLPSGELRNKKSINLVYVRPGYRGQTA
;
A
#
# COMPACT_ATOMS: atom_id res chain seq x y z
N MET A 1 -45.75 -9.96 39.03
CA MET A 1 -46.71 -10.97 38.59
C MET A 1 -46.03 -11.83 37.53
N LYS A 2 -45.75 -13.06 37.95
CA LYS A 2 -45.39 -14.28 37.19
C LYS A 2 -44.44 -14.25 35.96
N LEU A 3 -43.26 -14.80 36.20
CA LEU A 3 -42.41 -15.53 35.25
C LEU A 3 -43.16 -16.66 34.54
N THR A 4 -42.82 -16.91 33.31
CA THR A 4 -42.91 -18.26 32.76
C THR A 4 -41.74 -18.48 31.82
N ALA A 5 -40.85 -19.38 32.23
CA ALA A 5 -39.80 -19.97 31.39
C ALA A 5 -40.40 -21.11 30.57
N ILE A 6 -39.97 -21.28 29.36
CA ILE A 6 -40.14 -22.53 28.62
C ILE A 6 -38.78 -22.92 28.05
N SER A 7 -38.27 -24.04 28.56
CA SER A 7 -37.17 -24.83 28.09
C SER A 7 -37.64 -25.72 26.93
N GLY A 8 -36.77 -25.95 25.96
CA GLY A 8 -36.97 -26.95 24.90
C GLY A 8 -35.64 -27.27 24.22
N GLY A 9 -34.98 -28.26 24.76
CA GLY A 9 -33.79 -28.83 24.14
C GLY A 9 -34.17 -29.81 23.01
N ALA A 10 -33.34 -29.89 21.99
CA ALA A 10 -33.27 -31.04 21.09
C ALA A 10 -31.81 -31.32 20.76
N VAL A 11 -31.32 -32.39 21.33
CA VAL A 11 -30.07 -33.05 20.99
C VAL A 11 -30.31 -33.86 19.74
N PHE A 12 -29.52 -33.71 18.70
CA PHE A 12 -29.34 -34.70 17.66
C PHE A 12 -27.88 -35.15 17.60
N LEU A 13 -27.64 -36.31 18.19
CA LEU A 13 -26.50 -37.17 17.88
C LEU A 13 -26.84 -37.99 16.66
N SER A 14 -25.98 -38.01 15.63
CA SER A 14 -25.78 -39.13 14.72
C SER A 14 -24.47 -38.90 13.97
N GLY A 15 -23.51 -39.67 14.21
CA GLY A 15 -23.13 -40.88 13.55
C GLY A 15 -21.72 -40.70 13.03
N LEU A 16 -20.70 -41.05 13.88
CA LEU A 16 -19.33 -41.30 13.45
C LEU A 16 -19.30 -42.54 12.56
N THR A 17 -18.96 -42.40 11.31
CA THR A 17 -18.36 -43.48 10.53
C THR A 17 -16.93 -43.15 10.22
N ARG A 18 -16.03 -43.81 10.95
CA ARG A 18 -14.60 -43.86 10.62
C ARG A 18 -14.43 -44.69 9.34
N LEU A 19 -13.90 -44.10 8.31
CA LEU A 19 -13.25 -44.80 7.21
C LEU A 19 -11.74 -44.57 7.36
N SER A 20 -11.08 -45.55 7.94
CA SER A 20 -9.65 -45.69 7.87
C SER A 20 -9.25 -46.08 6.45
N HIS A 21 -8.59 -45.20 5.73
CA HIS A 21 -7.75 -45.59 4.60
C HIS A 21 -6.31 -45.24 4.96
N ALA A 22 -5.57 -46.27 5.32
CA ALA A 22 -4.13 -46.21 5.29
C ALA A 22 -3.70 -46.18 3.82
N ALA A 23 -3.16 -45.07 3.40
CA ALA A 23 -2.38 -44.98 2.19
C ALA A 23 -0.97 -44.57 2.61
N SER A 24 -0.11 -45.55 2.66
CA SER A 24 1.34 -45.37 2.64
C SER A 24 1.72 -44.83 1.26
N GLY A 25 2.07 -43.56 1.23
CA GLY A 25 2.67 -42.93 0.09
C GLY A 25 3.64 -41.89 0.61
N ASN A 26 4.93 -42.23 0.64
CA ASN A 26 6.01 -41.27 0.73
C ASN A 26 6.00 -40.38 -0.52
N GLY A 27 5.08 -39.42 -0.56
CA GLY A 27 5.18 -38.25 -1.38
C GLY A 27 5.88 -37.18 -0.56
N ALA A 28 7.18 -36.99 -0.76
CA ALA A 28 7.83 -35.77 -0.34
C ALA A 28 6.98 -34.61 -0.85
N ALA A 29 6.44 -33.78 0.06
CA ALA A 29 5.91 -32.48 -0.30
C ALA A 29 7.00 -31.80 -1.13
N ALA A 30 6.72 -31.52 -2.38
CA ALA A 30 7.61 -30.75 -3.24
C ALA A 30 7.91 -29.46 -2.49
N GLY A 31 9.13 -29.37 -1.98
CA GLY A 31 9.54 -28.22 -1.19
C GLY A 31 9.52 -26.99 -2.09
N TYR A 32 8.78 -25.99 -1.68
CA TYR A 32 8.89 -24.62 -2.18
C TYR A 32 10.22 -23.95 -1.78
N ASN A 33 11.28 -24.74 -1.68
CA ASN A 33 12.67 -24.31 -1.61
C ASN A 33 13.29 -24.45 -2.99
N GLU A 34 12.59 -23.99 -4.01
CA GLU A 34 13.26 -23.75 -5.28
C GLU A 34 14.28 -22.62 -5.08
N ALA A 35 15.47 -22.84 -5.60
CA ALA A 35 16.52 -21.83 -5.66
C ALA A 35 15.89 -20.53 -6.20
N PRO A 36 16.24 -19.35 -5.68
CA PRO A 36 15.65 -18.10 -6.10
C PRO A 36 15.67 -18.03 -7.63
N ALA A 37 14.49 -17.88 -8.24
CA ALA A 37 14.34 -17.80 -9.67
C ALA A 37 15.29 -16.73 -10.19
N GLN A 38 16.07 -17.04 -11.22
CA GLN A 38 17.03 -16.09 -11.78
C GLN A 38 16.32 -14.79 -12.09
N THR A 39 16.83 -13.72 -11.49
CA THR A 39 16.29 -12.38 -11.72
C THR A 39 16.56 -11.95 -13.15
N LYS A 40 15.70 -11.08 -13.67
CA LYS A 40 15.88 -10.52 -14.99
C LYS A 40 17.12 -9.62 -15.04
N SER A 41 17.75 -9.55 -16.20
CA SER A 41 18.87 -8.65 -16.46
C SER A 41 18.52 -7.16 -16.32
N SER A 42 17.22 -6.84 -16.29
CA SER A 42 16.69 -5.48 -16.05
C SER A 42 16.89 -4.99 -14.60
N VAL A 43 17.03 -5.92 -13.64
CA VAL A 43 17.21 -5.60 -12.23
C VAL A 43 18.63 -5.15 -11.95
N ARG A 44 18.79 -3.99 -11.30
CA ARG A 44 20.09 -3.42 -10.94
C ARG A 44 20.45 -3.71 -9.47
N ALA A 45 21.72 -3.56 -9.16
CA ALA A 45 22.24 -3.85 -7.81
C ALA A 45 21.62 -2.94 -6.73
N GLU A 46 21.31 -1.71 -7.09
CA GLU A 46 20.73 -0.71 -6.21
C GLU A 46 19.20 -0.80 -6.06
N ASP A 47 18.53 -1.58 -6.91
CA ASP A 47 17.07 -1.71 -6.87
C ASP A 47 16.59 -2.36 -5.57
N ARG A 48 15.51 -1.85 -5.00
CA ARG A 48 14.84 -2.44 -3.82
C ARG A 48 13.33 -2.30 -3.92
N VAL A 49 12.63 -3.26 -3.32
CA VAL A 49 11.21 -3.17 -3.09
C VAL A 49 10.98 -2.90 -1.60
N PHE A 50 10.22 -1.86 -1.29
CA PHE A 50 9.84 -1.51 0.08
C PHE A 50 8.36 -1.81 0.26
N ILE A 51 8.01 -2.50 1.32
CA ILE A 51 6.63 -2.91 1.64
C ILE A 51 6.28 -2.42 3.03
N THR A 52 5.17 -1.69 3.17
CA THR A 52 4.63 -1.29 4.47
C THR A 52 3.83 -2.42 5.09
N ASN A 53 4.04 -2.65 6.38
CA ASN A 53 3.34 -3.67 7.18
C ASN A 53 2.62 -2.98 8.33
N GLU A 54 1.29 -2.88 8.22
CA GLU A 54 0.46 -2.12 9.16
C GLU A 54 0.57 -2.65 10.60
N ASP A 55 0.34 -3.94 10.77
CA ASP A 55 0.20 -4.55 12.10
C ASP A 55 1.53 -4.69 12.84
N SER A 56 2.65 -4.61 12.14
CA SER A 56 3.99 -4.71 12.73
C SER A 56 4.76 -3.40 12.80
N ASN A 57 4.21 -2.30 12.27
CA ASN A 57 4.86 -0.98 12.26
C ASN A 57 6.22 -0.97 11.56
N THR A 58 6.35 -1.75 10.50
CA THR A 58 7.64 -1.96 9.80
C THR A 58 7.53 -1.71 8.31
N LEU A 59 8.69 -1.54 7.68
CA LEU A 59 8.83 -1.73 6.24
C LEU A 59 9.77 -2.91 5.97
N THR A 60 9.32 -3.85 5.15
CA THR A 60 10.18 -4.90 4.61
C THR A 60 10.94 -4.36 3.40
N VAL A 61 12.23 -4.67 3.32
CA VAL A 61 13.08 -4.37 2.17
C VAL A 61 13.44 -5.67 1.47
N ILE A 62 13.08 -5.78 0.19
CA ILE A 62 13.37 -6.95 -0.64
C ILE A 62 14.48 -6.58 -1.63
N ASP A 63 15.45 -7.47 -1.80
CA ASP A 63 16.40 -7.43 -2.90
C ASP A 63 15.77 -8.15 -4.11
N PRO A 64 15.42 -7.43 -5.19
CA PRO A 64 14.78 -8.04 -6.36
C PRO A 64 15.73 -8.90 -7.19
N ARG A 65 17.04 -8.87 -6.93
CA ARG A 65 18.00 -9.77 -7.58
C ARG A 65 17.90 -11.20 -7.10
N THR A 66 17.49 -11.37 -5.85
CA THR A 66 17.38 -12.67 -5.20
C THR A 66 15.93 -13.01 -4.83
N ASN A 67 15.02 -12.05 -4.94
CA ASN A 67 13.65 -12.15 -4.45
C ASN A 67 13.59 -12.60 -2.99
N THR A 68 14.44 -12.02 -2.15
CA THR A 68 14.49 -12.32 -0.71
C THR A 68 14.43 -11.05 0.12
N VAL A 69 13.94 -11.18 1.36
CA VAL A 69 14.00 -10.09 2.33
C VAL A 69 15.45 -9.81 2.69
N GLU A 70 15.92 -8.60 2.40
CA GLU A 70 17.25 -8.12 2.77
C GLU A 70 17.27 -7.61 4.21
N SER A 71 16.26 -6.81 4.57
CA SER A 71 16.17 -6.21 5.90
C SER A 71 14.74 -5.82 6.23
N THR A 72 14.51 -5.48 7.50
CA THR A 72 13.26 -4.88 7.98
C THR A 72 13.57 -3.58 8.68
N ILE A 73 12.91 -2.49 8.25
CA ILE A 73 13.00 -1.18 8.88
C ILE A 73 11.91 -1.09 9.93
N ASN A 74 12.29 -0.97 11.19
CA ASN A 74 11.36 -0.76 12.29
C ASN A 74 11.10 0.75 12.45
N LEU A 75 9.83 1.15 12.38
CA LEU A 75 9.45 2.57 12.58
C LEU A 75 9.33 2.93 14.05
N THR A 76 9.29 1.95 14.96
CA THR A 76 9.39 2.20 16.39
C THR A 76 10.80 2.62 16.74
N SER A 77 10.96 3.51 17.71
CA SER A 77 12.30 3.96 18.17
C SER A 77 13.03 2.89 18.97
N PHE A 78 12.40 1.75 19.21
CA PHE A 78 12.93 0.65 20.01
C PHE A 78 12.79 -0.66 19.25
N ASP A 79 13.88 -1.09 18.68
CA ASP A 79 13.97 -2.40 18.04
C ASP A 79 13.74 -3.55 19.04
N GLU A 80 13.84 -3.25 20.34
CA GLU A 80 13.85 -4.25 21.41
C GLU A 80 12.59 -4.25 22.27
N ASP A 81 11.65 -3.33 22.06
CA ASP A 81 10.50 -3.19 22.95
C ASP A 81 9.21 -3.76 22.36
N ALA A 82 9.06 -5.05 22.45
CA ALA A 82 7.84 -5.76 22.08
C ALA A 82 6.77 -5.75 23.18
N ARG A 83 6.93 -4.98 24.26
CA ARG A 83 5.96 -4.97 25.35
C ARG A 83 4.70 -4.23 24.96
N PRO A 84 3.53 -4.84 25.04
CA PRO A 84 2.27 -4.13 24.94
C PRO A 84 2.04 -3.25 26.20
N PRO A 85 1.33 -2.12 26.08
CA PRO A 85 0.90 -1.54 24.82
C PRO A 85 2.11 -1.01 24.04
N PHE A 86 2.10 -1.24 22.74
CA PHE A 86 3.12 -0.66 21.87
C PHE A 86 3.28 0.80 22.19
N ARG A 87 4.50 1.26 22.34
CA ARG A 87 4.73 2.63 22.75
C ARG A 87 4.25 3.59 21.69
N PHE A 88 3.59 4.63 22.16
CA PHE A 88 3.35 5.78 21.32
C PHE A 88 4.71 6.33 20.91
N VAL A 89 4.95 6.36 19.64
CA VAL A 89 6.16 6.95 19.08
C VAL A 89 6.01 8.46 18.91
N THR A 90 4.83 8.99 19.19
CA THR A 90 4.57 10.43 19.11
C THR A 90 4.08 10.95 20.44
N ALA A 91 4.78 11.93 20.94
CA ALA A 91 4.43 12.58 22.18
C ALA A 91 2.97 13.05 22.17
N GLY A 92 2.14 12.38 22.93
CA GLY A 92 0.81 12.83 23.25
C GLY A 92 -0.26 12.75 22.17
N VAL A 93 0.02 12.17 21.01
CA VAL A 93 -1.03 11.96 19.99
C VAL A 93 -1.73 10.63 20.25
N ALA A 94 -2.85 10.69 20.95
CA ALA A 94 -3.71 9.53 21.08
C ALA A 94 -4.35 9.21 19.71
N PRO A 95 -4.54 7.92 19.37
CA PRO A 95 -5.35 7.53 18.24
C PRO A 95 -6.78 8.04 18.44
N THR A 96 -7.22 8.97 17.62
CA THR A 96 -8.48 9.70 17.85
C THR A 96 -9.50 9.50 16.74
N HIS A 97 -9.20 8.68 15.73
CA HIS A 97 -10.11 8.49 14.61
C HIS A 97 -10.88 7.16 14.70
N ALA A 98 -12.06 7.12 14.06
CA ALA A 98 -12.98 6.00 14.13
C ALA A 98 -12.40 4.67 13.65
N ALA A 99 -11.45 4.69 12.69
CA ALA A 99 -10.79 3.47 12.21
C ALA A 99 -9.98 2.78 13.31
N MET A 100 -9.39 3.54 14.23
CA MET A 100 -8.65 3.01 15.37
C MET A 100 -9.57 2.40 16.42
N ILE A 101 -10.78 2.92 16.58
CA ILE A 101 -11.78 2.38 17.54
C ILE A 101 -12.18 0.96 17.15
N HIS A 102 -12.25 0.67 15.85
CA HIS A 102 -12.62 -0.64 15.34
C HIS A 102 -11.46 -1.64 15.25
N LYS A 103 -10.23 -1.18 15.45
CA LYS A 103 -9.03 -1.99 15.37
C LYS A 103 -8.19 -1.81 16.64
N PRO A 104 -8.55 -2.47 17.76
CA PRO A 104 -7.87 -2.31 19.04
C PRO A 104 -6.36 -2.54 18.99
N LEU A 105 -5.89 -3.32 17.99
CA LEU A 105 -4.48 -3.59 17.76
C LEU A 105 -3.68 -2.33 17.36
N TYR A 106 -4.35 -1.30 16.85
CA TYR A 106 -3.69 -0.06 16.42
C TYR A 106 -3.62 1.02 17.51
N HIS A 107 -4.26 0.80 18.66
CA HIS A 107 -4.11 1.72 19.76
C HIS A 107 -2.67 1.80 20.22
N GLY A 108 -2.05 2.97 19.99
CA GLY A 108 -0.64 3.18 20.27
C GLY A 108 0.31 2.65 19.22
N CYS A 109 -0.18 2.17 18.08
CA CYS A 109 0.62 1.75 16.94
C CYS A 109 0.89 2.89 15.98
N ILE A 110 1.92 2.71 15.15
CA ILE A 110 2.22 3.59 14.01
C ILE A 110 1.22 3.33 12.89
N ASP A 111 0.89 2.07 12.64
CA ASP A 111 0.03 1.67 11.53
C ASP A 111 0.63 2.15 10.19
N ALA A 112 1.79 1.58 9.82
CA ALA A 112 2.52 1.94 8.60
C ALA A 112 1.69 1.60 7.36
N HIS A 113 1.27 2.63 6.59
CA HIS A 113 0.28 2.45 5.53
C HIS A 113 0.81 2.83 4.15
N GLY A 114 0.67 4.09 3.74
CA GLY A 114 1.14 4.55 2.45
C GLY A 114 2.65 4.67 2.36
N ALA A 115 3.22 4.36 1.22
CA ALA A 115 4.63 4.60 0.93
C ALA A 115 4.80 5.07 -0.51
N VAL A 116 5.65 6.08 -0.72
CA VAL A 116 5.95 6.59 -2.05
C VAL A 116 7.42 7.03 -2.14
N PRO A 117 8.13 6.74 -3.24
CA PRO A 117 9.48 7.23 -3.45
C PRO A 117 9.48 8.70 -3.89
N SER A 118 10.55 9.42 -3.55
CA SER A 118 10.86 10.70 -4.20
C SER A 118 11.11 10.50 -5.70
N PRO A 119 10.95 11.54 -6.54
CA PRO A 119 11.17 11.41 -7.98
C PRO A 119 12.56 10.90 -8.38
N ASP A 120 13.57 11.08 -7.53
CA ASP A 120 14.93 10.57 -7.74
C ASP A 120 15.20 9.23 -7.02
N GLY A 121 14.22 8.66 -6.34
CA GLY A 121 14.31 7.37 -5.65
C GLY A 121 15.27 7.33 -4.46
N LYS A 122 15.74 8.47 -3.97
CA LYS A 122 16.67 8.50 -2.83
C LYS A 122 15.98 8.56 -1.48
N LEU A 123 14.79 9.13 -1.45
CA LEU A 123 13.93 9.18 -0.28
C LEU A 123 12.70 8.32 -0.51
N LEU A 124 12.16 7.80 0.58
CA LEU A 124 10.84 7.22 0.65
C LEU A 124 10.09 7.94 1.78
N ALA A 125 8.86 8.33 1.54
CA ALA A 125 7.97 8.81 2.58
C ALA A 125 6.95 7.72 2.90
N THR A 126 6.70 7.49 4.20
CA THR A 126 5.65 6.56 4.64
C THR A 126 4.79 7.18 5.71
N SER A 127 3.49 6.88 5.67
CA SER A 127 2.53 7.37 6.66
C SER A 127 2.43 6.41 7.84
N GLY A 128 2.43 7.00 9.04
CA GLY A 128 1.98 6.33 10.25
C GLY A 128 0.55 6.77 10.55
N ARG A 129 -0.41 6.01 10.05
CA ARG A 129 -1.83 6.37 10.10
C ARG A 129 -2.34 6.46 11.53
N GLY A 130 -1.92 5.53 12.39
CA GLY A 130 -2.27 5.49 13.79
C GLY A 130 -1.53 6.52 14.64
N SER A 131 -0.31 6.89 14.27
CA SER A 131 0.52 7.84 15.00
C SER A 131 0.42 9.29 14.51
N SER A 132 -0.33 9.53 13.44
CA SER A 132 -0.52 10.87 12.83
C SER A 132 0.77 11.49 12.26
N ASN A 133 1.74 10.65 11.88
CA ASN A 133 3.06 11.09 11.43
C ASN A 133 3.37 10.68 10.01
N ILE A 134 4.34 11.39 9.43
CA ILE A 134 5.08 10.96 8.25
C ILE A 134 6.51 10.63 8.67
N TYR A 135 7.01 9.52 8.18
CA TYR A 135 8.39 9.08 8.34
C TYR A 135 9.12 9.20 7.02
N LEU A 136 10.36 9.69 7.07
CA LEU A 136 11.25 9.75 5.92
C LEU A 136 12.28 8.63 6.03
N ILE A 137 12.43 7.90 4.95
CA ILE A 137 13.35 6.77 4.83
C ILE A 137 14.44 7.14 3.83
N ASP A 138 15.67 6.96 4.20
CA ASP A 138 16.80 6.92 3.27
C ASP A 138 16.72 5.59 2.51
N ALA A 139 16.27 5.67 1.25
CA ALA A 139 16.06 4.48 0.44
C ALA A 139 17.38 3.81 0.04
N VAL A 140 18.48 4.55 -0.02
CA VAL A 140 19.82 4.02 -0.33
C VAL A 140 20.38 3.24 0.82
N ASN A 141 20.33 3.83 2.04
CA ASN A 141 20.86 3.20 3.25
C ASN A 141 19.82 2.36 4.00
N LYS A 142 18.57 2.33 3.52
CA LYS A 142 17.49 1.48 4.05
C LYS A 142 17.24 1.68 5.55
N ARG A 143 17.08 2.94 5.95
CA ARG A 143 16.88 3.34 7.34
C ARG A 143 16.01 4.58 7.48
N VAL A 144 15.35 4.71 8.62
CA VAL A 144 14.62 5.93 8.98
C VAL A 144 15.61 7.09 9.14
N ILE A 145 15.31 8.25 8.52
CA ILE A 145 16.10 9.46 8.71
C ILE A 145 15.74 10.06 10.06
N GLY A 146 16.77 10.42 10.83
CA GLY A 146 16.59 11.06 12.14
C GLY A 146 16.28 10.09 13.29
N ASN A 147 16.16 8.81 13.05
CA ASN A 147 16.05 7.80 14.11
C ASN A 147 17.42 7.59 14.77
N ILE A 148 17.75 8.48 15.68
CA ILE A 148 18.96 8.37 16.49
C ILE A 148 18.57 7.73 17.82
N PRO A 149 19.08 6.54 18.14
CA PRO A 149 18.92 5.98 19.47
C PRO A 149 19.40 6.98 20.49
N ASN A 150 18.59 7.29 21.49
CA ASN A 150 19.04 8.15 22.60
C ASN A 150 19.63 7.28 23.70
N PRO A 151 20.95 7.11 23.75
CA PRO A 151 21.61 6.22 24.72
C PRO A 151 21.50 6.71 26.16
N SER A 152 21.11 7.96 26.41
CA SER A 152 21.10 8.56 27.75
C SER A 152 19.73 8.65 28.40
N SER A 153 18.66 8.56 27.63
CA SER A 153 17.31 8.47 28.17
C SER A 153 16.85 7.04 27.97
N GLY A 154 16.83 6.27 28.99
CA GLY A 154 16.16 4.97 28.91
C GLY A 154 14.81 5.11 28.21
N PRO A 155 14.30 4.03 27.66
CA PRO A 155 13.15 4.00 26.78
C PRO A 155 11.88 4.63 27.36
N THR A 156 11.87 5.07 28.60
CA THR A 156 10.70 5.55 29.32
C THR A 156 10.70 7.03 29.64
N THR A 157 11.82 7.75 29.47
CA THR A 157 11.98 9.05 30.11
C THR A 157 11.75 10.26 29.21
N ASN A 158 11.76 10.08 27.89
CA ASN A 158 11.48 11.19 26.99
C ASN A 158 10.89 10.70 25.66
N PRO A 159 9.57 10.47 25.58
CA PRO A 159 8.92 10.03 24.37
C PRO A 159 9.11 10.98 23.19
N GLU A 160 9.33 12.26 23.42
CA GLU A 160 9.56 13.26 22.37
C GLU A 160 10.84 13.03 21.59
N ARG A 161 11.81 12.35 22.18
CA ARG A 161 13.08 12.01 21.53
C ARG A 161 13.09 10.66 20.84
N LEU A 162 11.98 9.97 20.88
CA LEU A 162 11.84 8.59 20.38
C LEU A 162 11.23 8.51 18.99
N THR A 163 10.77 9.62 18.47
CA THR A 163 10.13 9.68 17.16
C THR A 163 10.95 10.49 16.19
N SER A 164 11.20 9.94 15.04
CA SER A 164 11.74 10.63 13.87
C SER A 164 10.61 11.05 12.91
N GLY A 165 9.36 10.84 13.30
CA GLY A 165 8.20 11.18 12.48
C GLY A 165 7.82 12.66 12.60
N ILE A 166 7.34 13.23 11.51
CA ILE A 166 6.76 14.59 11.47
C ILE A 166 5.29 14.49 11.72
N LEU A 167 4.79 15.11 12.79
CA LEU A 167 3.38 15.20 13.10
C LEU A 167 2.68 16.08 12.05
N VAL A 168 1.76 15.48 11.28
CA VAL A 168 1.07 16.18 10.17
C VAL A 168 -0.41 16.39 10.40
N GLY A 169 -1.05 15.55 11.22
CA GLY A 169 -2.48 15.56 11.47
C GLY A 169 -3.07 14.16 11.45
N ARG A 170 -4.36 14.05 11.77
CA ARG A 170 -5.02 12.77 12.01
C ARG A 170 -5.13 11.95 10.74
N GLU A 171 -4.77 10.66 10.89
CA GLU A 171 -4.96 9.63 9.88
C GLU A 171 -4.32 9.98 8.52
N PRO A 172 -3.01 10.30 8.49
CA PRO A 172 -2.31 10.47 7.23
C PRO A 172 -2.38 9.15 6.45
N HIS A 173 -2.94 9.22 5.23
CA HIS A 173 -3.21 7.98 4.48
C HIS A 173 -2.11 7.73 3.44
N GLU A 174 -1.93 8.65 2.51
CA GLU A 174 -0.93 8.49 1.46
C GLU A 174 -0.09 9.76 1.33
N PRO A 175 1.24 9.67 1.47
CA PRO A 175 2.15 10.74 1.08
C PRO A 175 2.39 10.68 -0.44
N THR A 176 2.63 11.81 -1.09
CA THR A 176 2.99 11.86 -2.52
C THR A 176 3.92 13.04 -2.77
N PHE A 177 5.08 12.78 -3.37
CA PHE A 177 6.00 13.85 -3.76
C PHE A 177 5.51 14.58 -5.00
N THR A 178 5.67 15.91 -5.03
CA THR A 178 5.53 16.68 -6.27
C THR A 178 6.55 16.20 -7.31
N ARG A 179 6.26 16.34 -8.60
CA ARG A 179 7.13 15.87 -9.68
C ARG A 179 8.53 16.49 -9.66
N ASN A 180 8.67 17.70 -9.13
CA ASN A 180 9.96 18.35 -8.92
C ASN A 180 10.68 17.91 -7.62
N GLY A 181 10.03 17.15 -6.76
CA GLY A 181 10.58 16.66 -5.49
C GLY A 181 10.74 17.70 -4.38
N LYS A 182 10.19 18.91 -4.56
CA LYS A 182 10.31 20.00 -3.57
C LYS A 182 9.35 19.86 -2.41
N GLU A 183 8.19 19.30 -2.66
CA GLU A 183 7.14 19.16 -1.67
C GLU A 183 6.66 17.72 -1.54
N LEU A 184 6.16 17.41 -0.35
CA LEU A 184 5.43 16.19 -0.03
C LEU A 184 4.00 16.59 0.33
N TRP A 185 3.03 16.10 -0.43
CA TRP A 185 1.60 16.25 -0.14
C TRP A 185 1.13 15.03 0.62
N VAL A 186 0.47 15.23 1.75
CA VAL A 186 -0.03 14.17 2.62
C VAL A 186 -1.51 14.32 2.83
N THR A 187 -2.28 13.34 2.37
CA THR A 187 -3.73 13.30 2.58
C THR A 187 -4.04 12.95 4.04
N LEU A 188 -4.83 13.79 4.71
CA LEU A 188 -5.25 13.60 6.09
C LEU A 188 -6.72 13.16 6.12
N ARG A 189 -6.95 11.86 6.05
CA ARG A 189 -8.28 11.28 5.94
C ARG A 189 -9.18 11.63 7.13
N GLY A 190 -8.61 11.83 8.30
CA GLY A 190 -9.30 12.18 9.52
C GLY A 190 -9.59 13.68 9.68
N GLU A 191 -9.11 14.56 8.78
CA GLU A 191 -9.21 16.02 8.91
C GLU A 191 -9.68 16.73 7.64
N ASP A 192 -10.04 15.99 6.61
CA ASP A 192 -10.57 16.53 5.35
C ASP A 192 -9.67 17.60 4.69
N ARG A 193 -8.36 17.39 4.73
CA ARG A 193 -7.35 18.31 4.18
C ARG A 193 -6.08 17.57 3.76
N ILE A 194 -5.23 18.26 3.04
CA ILE A 194 -3.86 17.85 2.71
C ILE A 194 -2.91 18.70 3.55
N ALA A 195 -1.88 18.08 4.14
CA ALA A 195 -0.70 18.78 4.62
C ALA A 195 0.34 18.84 3.49
N ILE A 196 0.91 20.01 3.24
CA ILE A 196 1.99 20.21 2.26
C ILE A 196 3.26 20.54 3.01
N LEU A 197 4.30 19.73 2.84
CA LEU A 197 5.57 19.85 3.49
C LEU A 197 6.66 20.20 2.48
N ASP A 198 7.60 21.07 2.88
CA ASP A 198 8.87 21.26 2.19
C ASP A 198 9.80 20.08 2.51
N VAL A 199 10.24 19.36 1.49
CA VAL A 199 11.05 18.13 1.66
C VAL A 199 12.39 18.41 2.30
N ALA A 200 13.06 19.51 1.92
CA ALA A 200 14.37 19.86 2.49
C ALA A 200 14.27 20.24 3.98
N ARG A 201 13.19 20.95 4.36
CA ARG A 201 12.90 21.25 5.77
C ARG A 201 12.52 20.00 6.54
N ALA A 202 11.74 19.10 5.92
CA ALA A 202 11.34 17.84 6.52
C ALA A 202 12.56 16.97 6.89
N VAL A 203 13.53 16.84 5.99
CA VAL A 203 14.79 16.13 6.26
C VAL A 203 15.57 16.81 7.41
N LYS A 204 15.62 18.13 7.46
CA LYS A 204 16.27 18.86 8.56
C LYS A 204 15.55 18.67 9.89
N GLN A 205 14.22 18.74 9.88
CA GLN A 205 13.38 18.58 11.08
C GLN A 205 13.59 17.21 11.71
N VAL A 206 13.48 16.13 10.94
CA VAL A 206 13.74 14.77 11.45
C VAL A 206 15.20 14.55 11.82
N GLY A 207 16.12 15.32 11.24
CA GLY A 207 17.53 15.36 11.61
C GLY A 207 17.82 16.10 12.93
N GLY A 208 16.80 16.62 13.62
CA GLY A 208 16.93 17.23 14.95
C GLY A 208 17.14 18.74 14.95
N THR A 209 16.78 19.45 13.87
CA THR A 209 16.77 20.92 13.83
C THR A 209 15.37 21.47 14.14
N ASP A 210 15.27 22.76 14.51
CA ASP A 210 14.01 23.46 14.74
C ASP A 210 13.27 23.85 13.44
N ALA A 211 13.58 23.20 12.33
CA ALA A 211 12.91 23.45 11.06
C ALA A 211 11.45 22.98 11.12
N ASP A 212 10.52 23.87 10.77
CA ASP A 212 9.13 23.49 10.52
C ASP A 212 8.95 23.15 9.04
N ALA A 213 8.62 21.89 8.78
CA ALA A 213 8.45 21.38 7.42
C ALA A 213 7.09 21.73 6.83
N ILE A 214 6.06 21.91 7.64
CA ILE A 214 4.70 22.13 7.15
C ILE A 214 4.59 23.56 6.60
N LEU A 215 4.35 23.64 5.30
CA LEU A 215 4.14 24.94 4.64
C LEU A 215 2.70 25.42 4.78
N ARG A 216 1.75 24.51 4.60
CA ARG A 216 0.31 24.83 4.62
C ARG A 216 -0.57 23.60 4.70
N TYR A 217 -1.85 23.84 5.00
CA TYR A 217 -2.92 22.87 4.87
C TYR A 217 -3.89 23.34 3.78
N VAL A 218 -4.37 22.41 2.95
CA VAL A 218 -5.31 22.68 1.87
C VAL A 218 -6.59 21.89 2.12
N PRO A 219 -7.75 22.55 2.26
CA PRO A 219 -9.02 21.86 2.43
C PRO A 219 -9.38 20.99 1.21
N THR A 220 -9.92 19.82 1.47
CA THR A 220 -10.38 18.87 0.45
C THR A 220 -11.81 18.43 0.72
N ILE A 221 -12.33 17.59 -0.18
CA ILE A 221 -13.50 16.77 0.09
C ILE A 221 -13.27 15.85 1.30
N ASN A 222 -14.37 15.42 1.91
CA ASN A 222 -14.36 14.57 3.09
C ASN A 222 -13.60 13.26 2.84
N GLY A 223 -12.64 12.95 3.70
CA GLY A 223 -11.90 11.69 3.72
C GLY A 223 -10.89 11.51 2.59
N PRO A 224 -10.00 12.49 2.33
CA PRO A 224 -8.99 12.35 1.29
C PRO A 224 -8.09 11.15 1.60
N ALA A 225 -7.97 10.24 0.63
CA ALA A 225 -7.17 9.02 0.78
C ALA A 225 -5.84 9.11 0.07
N GLN A 226 -5.85 9.52 -1.19
CA GLN A 226 -4.65 9.62 -1.99
C GLN A 226 -4.65 10.87 -2.86
N ALA A 227 -3.48 11.45 -3.02
CA ALA A 227 -3.20 12.47 -4.01
C ALA A 227 -2.24 11.91 -5.07
N TRP A 228 -2.42 12.28 -6.33
CA TRP A 228 -1.48 11.95 -7.40
C TRP A 228 -1.42 13.07 -8.43
N PHE A 229 -0.25 13.28 -9.02
CA PHE A 229 -0.02 14.35 -9.98
C PHE A 229 -0.09 13.81 -11.42
N ASN A 230 -0.52 14.65 -12.36
CA ASN A 230 -0.30 14.37 -13.78
C ASN A 230 1.21 14.32 -14.09
N ALA A 231 1.56 13.85 -15.27
CA ALA A 231 2.96 13.69 -15.66
C ALA A 231 3.76 15.02 -15.61
N GLN A 232 3.12 16.13 -15.92
CA GLN A 232 3.73 17.46 -15.90
C GLN A 232 3.84 18.07 -14.49
N GLY A 233 3.15 17.49 -13.49
CA GLY A 233 3.10 18.03 -12.13
C GLY A 233 2.32 19.34 -11.99
N THR A 234 1.44 19.64 -12.95
CA THR A 234 0.64 20.87 -12.98
C THR A 234 -0.76 20.69 -12.42
N ILE A 235 -1.26 19.46 -12.41
CA ILE A 235 -2.57 19.07 -11.90
C ILE A 235 -2.38 17.97 -10.86
N ALA A 236 -3.12 18.07 -9.77
CA ALA A 236 -3.22 17.03 -8.74
C ALA A 236 -4.66 16.54 -8.60
N PHE A 237 -4.83 15.24 -8.50
CA PHE A 237 -6.11 14.56 -8.23
C PHE A 237 -6.08 14.05 -6.80
N VAL A 238 -7.16 14.30 -6.04
CA VAL A 238 -7.28 13.88 -4.64
C VAL A 238 -8.55 13.06 -4.46
N ALA A 239 -8.41 11.76 -4.31
CA ALA A 239 -9.52 10.84 -4.15
C ALA A 239 -10.00 10.75 -2.70
N SER A 240 -11.28 10.46 -2.51
CA SER A 240 -11.91 10.27 -1.21
C SER A 240 -12.23 8.79 -0.94
N GLN A 241 -12.06 8.38 0.31
CA GLN A 241 -12.58 7.11 0.80
C GLN A 241 -13.96 7.21 1.44
N LYS A 242 -14.50 8.41 1.61
CA LYS A 242 -15.81 8.63 2.24
C LYS A 242 -16.89 9.06 1.25
N THR A 243 -16.50 9.49 0.07
CA THR A 243 -17.41 9.95 -0.99
C THR A 243 -16.94 9.44 -2.35
N SER A 244 -17.84 9.40 -3.33
CA SER A 244 -17.51 9.07 -4.73
C SER A 244 -16.98 10.30 -5.48
N LYS A 245 -16.10 11.07 -4.86
CA LYS A 245 -15.63 12.34 -5.45
C LYS A 245 -14.12 12.42 -5.46
N VAL A 246 -13.62 13.20 -6.40
CA VAL A 246 -12.21 13.56 -6.55
C VAL A 246 -12.10 15.06 -6.69
N ASP A 247 -11.31 15.69 -5.82
CA ASP A 247 -10.92 17.08 -6.03
C ASP A 247 -9.78 17.14 -7.04
N VAL A 248 -9.86 18.09 -7.94
CA VAL A 248 -8.81 18.41 -8.91
C VAL A 248 -8.25 19.78 -8.58
N PHE A 249 -6.94 19.85 -8.40
CA PHE A 249 -6.24 21.09 -8.09
C PHE A 249 -5.27 21.46 -9.21
N SER A 250 -5.19 22.75 -9.55
CA SER A 250 -4.01 23.30 -10.19
C SER A 250 -2.89 23.39 -9.16
N VAL A 251 -1.68 22.97 -9.51
CA VAL A 251 -0.54 22.98 -8.58
C VAL A 251 0.06 24.38 -8.44
N ASN A 252 0.10 25.16 -9.51
CA ASN A 252 0.59 26.55 -9.54
C ASN A 252 1.96 26.72 -8.86
N ALA A 253 2.94 25.90 -9.29
CA ALA A 253 4.28 25.99 -8.74
C ALA A 253 4.93 27.35 -9.04
N ASP A 254 5.46 28.01 -8.02
CA ASP A 254 6.20 29.25 -8.13
C ASP A 254 7.65 29.04 -8.65
N LYS A 255 8.42 30.12 -8.74
CA LYS A 255 9.81 30.07 -9.21
C LYS A 255 10.73 29.24 -8.32
N SER A 256 10.39 29.05 -7.04
CA SER A 256 11.12 28.19 -6.12
C SER A 256 10.75 26.70 -6.26
N GLY A 257 9.66 26.44 -6.97
CA GLY A 257 9.08 25.11 -7.18
C GLY A 257 8.10 24.69 -6.08
N HIS A 258 7.68 25.61 -5.21
CA HIS A 258 6.64 25.36 -4.23
C HIS A 258 5.25 25.63 -4.84
N SER A 259 4.29 24.80 -4.47
CA SER A 259 2.93 24.86 -5.01
C SER A 259 2.06 25.91 -4.33
N HIS A 260 1.09 26.43 -5.07
CA HIS A 260 -0.01 27.27 -4.58
C HIS A 260 -1.33 26.66 -5.07
N PRO A 261 -1.77 25.53 -4.48
CA PRO A 261 -2.87 24.77 -5.06
C PRO A 261 -4.19 25.53 -5.00
N GLU A 262 -4.91 25.48 -6.11
CA GLU A 262 -6.26 26.00 -6.23
C GLU A 262 -7.17 24.89 -6.74
N ARG A 263 -8.32 24.68 -6.09
CA ARG A 263 -9.30 23.71 -6.57
C ARG A 263 -9.94 24.17 -7.85
N ILE A 264 -9.76 23.39 -8.93
CA ILE A 264 -10.38 23.65 -10.24
C ILE A 264 -11.82 23.16 -10.24
N ILE A 265 -12.02 21.91 -9.79
CA ILE A 265 -13.32 21.23 -9.83
C ILE A 265 -13.32 20.07 -8.83
N THR A 266 -14.50 19.69 -8.39
CA THR A 266 -14.75 18.40 -7.72
C THR A 266 -15.52 17.50 -8.69
N LEU A 267 -14.90 16.40 -9.11
CA LEU A 267 -15.50 15.42 -10.02
C LEU A 267 -16.33 14.42 -9.25
N ASP A 268 -17.48 14.06 -9.79
CA ASP A 268 -18.20 12.87 -9.37
C ASP A 268 -17.63 11.66 -10.14
N ILE A 269 -17.20 10.65 -9.41
CA ILE A 269 -16.63 9.43 -9.97
C ILE A 269 -17.43 8.18 -9.60
N SER A 270 -18.69 8.36 -9.20
CA SER A 270 -19.58 7.24 -8.90
C SER A 270 -19.60 6.27 -10.08
N ALA A 271 -19.21 5.05 -9.80
CA ALA A 271 -19.39 3.95 -10.71
C ALA A 271 -20.66 3.18 -10.28
N GLN A 272 -21.64 3.06 -11.17
CA GLN A 272 -22.83 2.23 -10.95
C GLN A 272 -23.74 2.64 -9.77
N ASP A 273 -23.91 3.93 -9.53
CA ASP A 273 -24.84 4.49 -8.53
C ASP A 273 -24.64 4.02 -7.08
N LYS A 274 -23.48 3.50 -6.73
CA LYS A 274 -23.15 3.12 -5.35
C LYS A 274 -22.28 4.18 -4.69
N PRO A 275 -22.38 4.37 -3.36
CA PRO A 275 -21.47 5.23 -2.62
C PRO A 275 -20.03 4.78 -2.89
N GLY A 276 -19.21 5.68 -3.41
CA GLY A 276 -17.84 5.35 -3.74
C GLY A 276 -16.95 5.28 -2.52
N PHE A 277 -16.07 4.32 -2.52
CA PHE A 277 -14.88 4.25 -1.70
C PHE A 277 -13.74 4.08 -2.69
N THR A 278 -12.97 5.15 -2.89
CA THR A 278 -11.85 5.17 -3.83
C THR A 278 -10.54 5.07 -3.06
N PRO A 279 -10.02 3.87 -2.81
CA PRO A 279 -8.81 3.70 -2.03
C PRO A 279 -7.57 4.19 -2.77
N PHE A 280 -7.56 4.12 -4.10
CA PHE A 280 -6.35 4.37 -4.89
C PHE A 280 -6.64 5.06 -6.23
N LEU A 281 -5.70 5.87 -6.65
CA LEU A 281 -5.65 6.45 -8.00
C LEU A 281 -4.21 6.53 -8.50
N LYS A 282 -4.04 6.46 -9.82
CA LYS A 282 -2.74 6.67 -10.46
C LYS A 282 -2.93 7.22 -11.87
N THR A 283 -2.00 8.09 -12.31
CA THR A 283 -1.97 8.57 -13.70
C THR A 283 -1.18 7.61 -14.57
N SER A 284 -1.59 7.48 -15.83
CA SER A 284 -0.88 6.64 -16.78
C SER A 284 0.51 7.19 -17.10
N PRO A 285 1.48 6.34 -17.51
CA PRO A 285 2.84 6.77 -17.86
C PRO A 285 2.91 7.78 -18.99
N ASP A 286 1.95 7.73 -19.93
CA ASP A 286 1.81 8.71 -21.02
C ASP A 286 1.16 10.03 -20.57
N GLY A 287 0.69 10.10 -19.30
CA GLY A 287 0.14 11.30 -18.69
C GLY A 287 -1.27 11.68 -19.14
N ASN A 288 -1.91 10.90 -20.00
CA ASN A 288 -3.19 11.26 -20.59
C ASN A 288 -4.42 10.80 -19.80
N GLU A 289 -4.24 9.82 -18.92
CA GLU A 289 -5.31 9.16 -18.20
C GLU A 289 -5.03 9.17 -16.69
N VAL A 290 -6.09 9.29 -15.90
CA VAL A 290 -6.08 9.00 -14.46
C VAL A 290 -7.09 7.90 -14.18
N TRP A 291 -6.64 6.86 -13.49
CA TRP A 291 -7.44 5.68 -13.15
C TRP A 291 -7.74 5.64 -11.67
N PHE A 292 -8.96 5.25 -11.33
CA PHE A 292 -9.49 5.16 -9.98
C PHE A 292 -10.01 3.76 -9.71
N SER A 293 -9.71 3.22 -8.52
CA SER A 293 -10.38 2.03 -8.02
C SER A 293 -11.63 2.40 -7.24
N HIS A 294 -12.71 1.61 -7.38
CA HIS A 294 -13.99 1.79 -6.68
C HIS A 294 -14.30 0.54 -5.87
N LYS A 295 -13.83 0.47 -4.63
CA LYS A 295 -13.85 -0.75 -3.81
C LYS A 295 -15.26 -1.25 -3.51
N LEU A 296 -16.22 -0.34 -3.30
CA LEU A 296 -17.61 -0.70 -2.97
C LEU A 296 -18.50 -0.89 -4.20
N SER A 297 -18.02 -0.49 -5.38
CA SER A 297 -18.74 -0.62 -6.64
C SER A 297 -18.17 -1.69 -7.56
N ASP A 298 -17.14 -2.41 -7.11
CA ASP A 298 -16.50 -3.48 -7.87
C ASP A 298 -16.09 -3.05 -9.29
N ALA A 299 -15.52 -1.86 -9.42
CA ALA A 299 -15.17 -1.28 -10.72
C ALA A 299 -13.87 -0.48 -10.65
N VAL A 300 -13.29 -0.18 -11.80
CA VAL A 300 -12.32 0.89 -11.99
C VAL A 300 -12.87 1.88 -13.01
N SER A 301 -12.47 3.14 -12.92
CA SER A 301 -12.81 4.14 -13.94
C SER A 301 -11.60 4.93 -14.37
N CYS A 302 -11.70 5.52 -15.54
CA CYS A 302 -10.65 6.30 -16.16
C CYS A 302 -11.18 7.64 -16.65
N ARG A 303 -10.40 8.70 -16.42
CA ARG A 303 -10.69 10.05 -16.94
C ARG A 303 -9.48 10.65 -17.63
N ALA A 304 -9.73 11.63 -18.50
CA ALA A 304 -8.69 12.49 -19.03
C ALA A 304 -8.01 13.29 -17.91
N THR A 305 -6.71 13.56 -18.04
CA THR A 305 -5.94 14.33 -17.06
C THR A 305 -5.95 15.83 -17.29
N SER A 306 -6.65 16.29 -18.33
CA SER A 306 -6.71 17.70 -18.73
C SER A 306 -8.05 18.03 -19.39
N GLY A 307 -8.26 19.30 -19.70
CA GLY A 307 -9.50 19.80 -20.31
C GLY A 307 -10.65 19.74 -19.32
N THR A 308 -11.74 19.09 -19.71
CA THR A 308 -12.96 18.92 -18.90
C THR A 308 -12.90 17.68 -17.99
N PHE A 309 -11.78 16.94 -17.98
CA PHE A 309 -11.60 15.72 -17.21
C PHE A 309 -12.67 14.66 -17.53
N ASP A 310 -12.96 14.50 -18.82
CA ASP A 310 -14.02 13.63 -19.30
C ASP A 310 -13.83 12.17 -18.87
N ILE A 311 -14.95 11.49 -18.66
CA ILE A 311 -14.96 10.04 -18.44
C ILE A 311 -14.53 9.36 -19.74
N LEU A 312 -13.48 8.56 -19.67
CA LEU A 312 -12.98 7.77 -20.79
C LEU A 312 -13.52 6.34 -20.75
N ASP A 313 -13.53 5.73 -19.55
CA ASP A 313 -14.05 4.38 -19.35
C ASP A 313 -14.53 4.17 -17.91
N THR A 314 -15.50 3.26 -17.76
CA THR A 314 -15.86 2.64 -16.49
C THR A 314 -15.90 1.14 -16.71
N VAL A 315 -15.06 0.40 -16.01
CA VAL A 315 -14.84 -1.03 -16.23
C VAL A 315 -15.30 -1.83 -15.01
N PRO A 316 -16.40 -2.60 -15.10
CA PRO A 316 -16.81 -3.52 -14.05
C PRO A 316 -15.80 -4.66 -13.90
N LEU A 317 -15.51 -5.06 -12.66
CA LEU A 317 -14.53 -6.10 -12.32
C LEU A 317 -15.19 -7.41 -11.86
N GLY A 318 -16.51 -7.48 -11.84
CA GLY A 318 -17.26 -8.60 -11.33
C GLY A 318 -17.68 -8.43 -9.87
N ASN A 319 -18.57 -9.31 -9.43
CA ASN A 319 -19.19 -9.21 -8.10
C ASN A 319 -18.16 -9.44 -6.97
N LEU A 320 -18.21 -8.60 -5.95
CA LEU A 320 -17.33 -8.64 -4.78
C LEU A 320 -15.83 -8.56 -5.13
N ALA A 321 -15.50 -8.02 -6.29
CA ALA A 321 -14.10 -7.86 -6.72
C ALA A 321 -13.29 -6.99 -5.73
N ARG A 322 -13.90 -5.93 -5.19
CA ARG A 322 -13.30 -5.04 -4.18
C ARG A 322 -11.90 -4.56 -4.56
N PRO A 323 -11.74 -3.82 -5.68
CA PRO A 323 -10.43 -3.40 -6.13
C PRO A 323 -9.73 -2.50 -5.10
N ASN A 324 -8.43 -2.73 -4.90
CA ASN A 324 -7.56 -1.89 -4.07
C ASN A 324 -6.75 -0.93 -4.93
N HIS A 325 -5.68 -1.39 -5.56
CA HIS A 325 -4.76 -0.56 -6.31
C HIS A 325 -4.89 -0.77 -7.81
N VAL A 326 -4.40 0.20 -8.57
CA VAL A 326 -4.18 0.09 -10.01
C VAL A 326 -2.70 0.31 -10.32
N GLU A 327 -2.16 -0.43 -11.30
CA GLU A 327 -0.79 -0.31 -11.76
C GLU A 327 -0.74 -0.40 -13.28
N PHE A 328 0.21 0.31 -13.88
CA PHE A 328 0.40 0.31 -15.31
C PHE A 328 1.57 -0.58 -15.71
N VAL A 329 1.36 -1.39 -16.73
CA VAL A 329 2.43 -2.07 -17.44
C VAL A 329 2.40 -1.61 -18.88
N GLN A 330 3.48 -1.01 -19.32
CA GLN A 330 3.63 -0.52 -20.68
C GLN A 330 5.03 -0.84 -21.18
N ASN A 331 5.10 -1.77 -22.14
CA ASN A 331 6.34 -2.18 -22.78
C ASN A 331 6.11 -2.45 -24.27
N ALA A 332 7.10 -3.01 -24.95
CA ALA A 332 7.03 -3.27 -26.40
C ALA A 332 5.90 -4.23 -26.81
N LYS A 333 5.39 -5.08 -25.87
CA LYS A 333 4.36 -6.08 -26.18
C LYS A 333 2.94 -5.61 -25.84
N GLY A 334 2.76 -4.54 -25.07
CA GLY A 334 1.42 -4.07 -24.75
C GLY A 334 1.37 -2.93 -23.75
N LYS A 335 0.15 -2.42 -23.56
CA LYS A 335 -0.20 -1.37 -22.60
C LYS A 335 -1.43 -1.82 -21.83
N VAL A 336 -1.27 -2.11 -20.55
CA VAL A 336 -2.39 -2.55 -19.70
C VAL A 336 -2.50 -1.74 -18.42
N VAL A 337 -3.66 -1.83 -17.79
CA VAL A 337 -3.86 -1.54 -16.37
C VAL A 337 -4.13 -2.84 -15.66
N TYR A 338 -3.43 -3.08 -14.57
CA TYR A 338 -3.72 -4.10 -13.60
C TYR A 338 -4.51 -3.50 -12.44
N ALA A 339 -5.55 -4.20 -12.00
CA ALA A 339 -6.30 -3.85 -10.80
C ALA A 339 -6.24 -5.02 -9.81
N SER A 340 -5.67 -4.80 -8.62
CA SER A 340 -5.66 -5.82 -7.56
C SER A 340 -7.05 -5.97 -6.96
N LEU A 341 -7.50 -7.21 -6.80
CA LEU A 341 -8.79 -7.56 -6.25
C LEU A 341 -8.60 -8.11 -4.84
N ALA A 342 -9.25 -7.49 -3.85
CA ALA A 342 -9.19 -7.96 -2.46
C ALA A 342 -9.97 -9.27 -2.25
N ARG A 343 -10.88 -9.63 -3.18
CA ARG A 343 -11.59 -10.91 -3.11
C ARG A 343 -10.59 -12.07 -3.11
N VAL A 344 -10.83 -13.02 -2.22
CA VAL A 344 -10.09 -14.28 -2.14
C VAL A 344 -11.00 -15.39 -2.66
N ASP A 345 -10.55 -16.08 -3.67
CA ASP A 345 -11.27 -17.20 -4.31
C ASP A 345 -10.67 -18.53 -3.83
N ASP A 346 -11.51 -19.46 -3.39
CA ASP A 346 -11.08 -20.76 -2.84
C ASP A 346 -10.50 -21.70 -3.91
N GLY A 347 -10.78 -21.45 -5.18
CA GLY A 347 -10.31 -22.23 -6.33
C GLY A 347 -8.99 -21.74 -6.93
N GLY A 348 -8.11 -21.14 -6.14
CA GLY A 348 -6.81 -20.69 -6.61
C GLY A 348 -5.86 -21.82 -7.06
N PRO A 349 -4.66 -21.48 -7.55
CA PRO A 349 -3.68 -22.47 -7.98
C PRO A 349 -3.38 -23.48 -6.89
N ASP A 350 -3.22 -24.75 -7.28
CA ASP A 350 -2.96 -25.88 -6.37
C ASP A 350 -4.03 -26.07 -5.27
N GLY A 351 -5.24 -25.52 -5.50
CA GLY A 351 -6.34 -25.58 -4.53
C GLY A 351 -6.15 -24.66 -3.33
N VAL A 352 -5.22 -23.71 -3.41
CA VAL A 352 -4.97 -22.72 -2.35
C VAL A 352 -5.79 -21.46 -2.61
N ALA A 353 -6.45 -20.96 -1.56
CA ALA A 353 -7.22 -19.73 -1.65
C ALA A 353 -6.34 -18.54 -2.07
N SER A 354 -6.75 -17.84 -3.12
CA SER A 354 -5.93 -16.78 -3.72
C SER A 354 -6.79 -15.63 -4.24
N SER A 355 -6.24 -14.43 -4.18
CA SER A 355 -6.78 -13.27 -4.86
C SER A 355 -6.42 -13.25 -6.34
N GLN A 356 -7.00 -12.33 -7.07
CA GLN A 356 -6.72 -12.14 -8.49
C GLN A 356 -6.33 -10.69 -8.82
N ILE A 357 -5.74 -10.52 -9.98
CA ILE A 357 -5.52 -9.23 -10.63
C ILE A 357 -6.30 -9.23 -11.93
N ALA A 358 -7.09 -8.17 -12.17
CA ALA A 358 -7.76 -7.96 -13.44
C ALA A 358 -6.84 -7.22 -14.42
N ILE A 359 -6.85 -7.65 -15.68
CA ILE A 359 -6.09 -7.06 -16.78
C ILE A 359 -7.05 -6.28 -17.69
N ILE A 360 -6.75 -5.01 -17.92
CA ILE A 360 -7.49 -4.14 -18.82
C ILE A 360 -6.53 -3.64 -19.90
N ASP A 361 -6.82 -3.95 -21.15
CA ASP A 361 -5.99 -3.53 -22.29
C ASP A 361 -6.23 -2.05 -22.61
N ARG A 362 -5.20 -1.22 -22.42
CA ARG A 362 -5.24 0.22 -22.73
C ARG A 362 -4.98 0.53 -24.20
N SER A 363 -4.54 -0.41 -25.01
CA SER A 363 -4.36 -0.21 -26.45
C SER A 363 -5.70 -0.15 -27.19
N VAL A 364 -6.75 -0.67 -26.57
CA VAL A 364 -8.12 -0.63 -27.08
C VAL A 364 -8.68 0.80 -26.99
N LYS A 365 -9.55 1.14 -27.95
CA LYS A 365 -10.21 2.45 -28.02
C LYS A 365 -10.92 2.77 -26.69
N THR A 366 -10.76 4.01 -26.20
CA THR A 366 -11.51 4.54 -25.05
C THR A 366 -13.02 4.41 -25.26
N GLY A 367 -13.76 4.16 -24.18
CA GLY A 367 -15.21 3.89 -24.22
C GLY A 367 -15.57 2.43 -24.56
N THR A 368 -14.57 1.58 -24.83
CA THR A 368 -14.81 0.16 -25.16
C THR A 368 -13.96 -0.82 -24.33
N ARG A 369 -13.20 -0.28 -23.37
CA ARG A 369 -12.30 -1.09 -22.53
C ARG A 369 -13.08 -1.96 -21.56
N LYS A 370 -12.55 -3.16 -21.34
CA LYS A 370 -13.11 -4.16 -20.43
C LYS A 370 -11.99 -5.01 -19.84
N VAL A 371 -12.32 -5.79 -18.83
CA VAL A 371 -11.42 -6.85 -18.35
C VAL A 371 -11.22 -7.86 -19.48
N VAL A 372 -9.99 -8.05 -19.91
CA VAL A 372 -9.64 -9.03 -20.96
C VAL A 372 -9.32 -10.40 -20.37
N SER A 373 -8.75 -10.43 -19.18
CA SER A 373 -8.48 -11.64 -18.41
C SER A 373 -8.19 -11.30 -16.94
N THR A 374 -8.07 -12.33 -16.11
CA THR A 374 -7.59 -12.24 -14.74
C THR A 374 -6.50 -13.29 -14.53
N PHE A 375 -5.63 -13.06 -13.55
CA PHE A 375 -4.67 -14.07 -13.10
C PHE A 375 -4.63 -14.11 -11.57
N PHE A 376 -4.35 -15.29 -11.03
CA PHE A 376 -4.24 -15.49 -9.59
C PHE A 376 -2.92 -14.92 -9.05
N THR A 377 -2.99 -14.33 -7.87
CA THR A 377 -1.82 -13.75 -7.19
C THR A 377 -1.04 -14.77 -6.38
N HIS A 378 -1.53 -16.01 -6.26
CA HIS A 378 -0.97 -17.09 -5.44
C HIS A 378 -0.89 -16.77 -3.94
N ALA A 379 -1.62 -15.76 -3.48
CA ALA A 379 -1.71 -15.38 -2.07
C ALA A 379 -3.02 -14.62 -1.79
N ARG A 380 -3.26 -14.25 -0.53
CA ARG A 380 -4.57 -13.83 -0.04
C ARG A 380 -4.67 -12.32 0.15
N GLU A 381 -5.78 -11.73 -0.33
CA GLU A 381 -6.14 -10.33 -0.25
C GLU A 381 -5.06 -9.40 -0.87
N ALA A 382 -4.97 -9.44 -2.21
CA ALA A 382 -4.06 -8.58 -2.97
C ALA A 382 -4.38 -7.09 -2.75
N HIS A 383 -3.34 -6.30 -2.49
CA HIS A 383 -3.46 -4.88 -2.21
C HIS A 383 -2.55 -4.04 -3.09
N GLY A 384 -1.37 -3.63 -2.62
CA GLY A 384 -0.43 -2.81 -3.37
C GLY A 384 0.22 -3.54 -4.54
N LEU A 385 0.40 -2.84 -5.64
CA LEU A 385 1.06 -3.31 -6.86
C LEU A 385 2.14 -2.32 -7.28
N TRP A 386 3.28 -2.80 -7.75
CA TRP A 386 4.27 -1.94 -8.38
C TRP A 386 5.17 -2.70 -9.35
N THR A 387 5.46 -2.09 -10.49
CA THR A 387 6.38 -2.64 -11.49
C THR A 387 7.79 -2.08 -11.33
N ASN A 388 8.78 -2.81 -11.86
CA ASN A 388 10.10 -2.24 -12.05
C ASN A 388 10.11 -1.21 -13.20
N PRO A 389 11.16 -0.38 -13.33
CA PRO A 389 11.24 0.65 -14.39
C PRO A 389 11.11 0.12 -15.82
N GLU A 390 11.52 -1.10 -16.08
CA GLU A 390 11.43 -1.74 -17.38
C GLU A 390 10.05 -2.32 -17.69
N ASN A 391 9.16 -2.34 -16.71
CA ASN A 391 7.81 -2.92 -16.83
C ASN A 391 7.84 -4.39 -17.27
N ASP A 392 8.77 -5.17 -16.70
CA ASP A 392 8.91 -6.60 -16.96
C ASP A 392 8.80 -7.47 -15.69
N LEU A 393 8.77 -6.84 -14.52
CA LEU A 393 8.47 -7.46 -13.22
C LEU A 393 7.35 -6.73 -12.51
N LEU A 394 6.47 -7.48 -11.85
CA LEU A 394 5.42 -6.96 -10.97
C LEU A 394 5.56 -7.59 -9.59
N TYR A 395 5.51 -6.76 -8.56
CA TYR A 395 5.45 -7.15 -7.15
C TYR A 395 4.05 -6.86 -6.62
N VAL A 396 3.52 -7.78 -5.79
CA VAL A 396 2.17 -7.70 -5.24
C VAL A 396 2.22 -7.89 -3.72
N ALA A 397 1.69 -6.94 -2.97
CA ALA A 397 1.51 -7.04 -1.52
C ALA A 397 0.17 -7.70 -1.18
N HIS A 398 0.12 -8.41 -0.05
CA HIS A 398 -1.07 -9.11 0.42
C HIS A 398 -1.37 -8.78 1.88
N GLU A 399 -2.64 -8.53 2.19
CA GLU A 399 -3.04 -8.13 3.53
C GLU A 399 -3.17 -9.30 4.50
N GLN A 400 -3.45 -10.51 4.01
CA GLN A 400 -3.73 -11.67 4.87
C GLN A 400 -2.57 -12.65 4.89
N ASP A 401 -2.38 -13.23 6.07
CA ASP A 401 -1.47 -14.37 6.22
C ASP A 401 -1.99 -15.60 5.48
N GLU A 402 -1.06 -16.42 5.04
CA GLU A 402 -1.36 -17.71 4.43
C GLU A 402 -1.98 -18.70 5.42
N LEU A 403 -2.89 -19.53 4.94
CA LEU A 403 -3.67 -20.46 5.75
C LEU A 403 -2.79 -21.61 6.30
N PRO A 404 -3.20 -22.20 7.45
CA PRO A 404 -2.59 -23.46 7.91
C PRO A 404 -2.67 -24.55 6.83
N GLY A 405 -1.59 -25.29 6.66
CA GLY A 405 -1.47 -26.34 5.64
C GLY A 405 -0.87 -25.88 4.31
N THR A 406 -0.63 -24.59 4.14
CA THR A 406 0.11 -24.05 2.99
C THR A 406 1.60 -23.88 3.30
N PRO A 407 2.49 -23.81 2.31
CA PRO A 407 3.94 -23.68 2.53
C PRO A 407 4.36 -22.46 3.38
N ASN A 408 3.62 -21.36 3.27
CA ASN A 408 3.90 -20.12 4.00
C ASN A 408 2.89 -19.86 5.13
N ALA A 409 2.31 -20.91 5.71
CA ALA A 409 1.27 -20.81 6.74
C ALA A 409 1.63 -19.82 7.86
N GLY A 410 0.70 -18.93 8.15
CA GLY A 410 0.83 -17.91 9.20
C GLY A 410 1.79 -16.77 8.86
N GLN A 411 2.24 -16.65 7.61
CA GLN A 411 3.06 -15.54 7.12
C GLN A 411 2.33 -14.72 6.08
N THR A 412 2.54 -13.41 6.11
CA THR A 412 2.21 -12.52 5.01
C THR A 412 3.29 -12.69 3.93
N VAL A 413 2.90 -12.71 2.67
CA VAL A 413 3.82 -12.89 1.55
C VAL A 413 3.71 -11.73 0.55
N CYS A 414 4.79 -11.47 -0.16
CA CYS A 414 4.80 -10.74 -1.43
C CYS A 414 4.91 -11.75 -2.57
N THR A 415 4.20 -11.54 -3.66
CA THR A 415 4.33 -12.39 -4.85
C THR A 415 4.94 -11.62 -6.00
N VAL A 416 5.65 -12.33 -6.86
CA VAL A 416 6.41 -11.74 -7.99
C VAL A 416 6.00 -12.40 -9.28
N PHE A 417 5.81 -11.58 -10.32
CA PHE A 417 5.41 -12.00 -11.65
C PHE A 417 6.33 -11.44 -12.72
N ASP A 418 6.59 -12.27 -13.74
CA ASP A 418 7.09 -11.83 -15.04
C ASP A 418 5.93 -11.23 -15.82
N VAL A 419 6.02 -9.94 -16.13
CA VAL A 419 5.04 -9.19 -16.91
C VAL A 419 5.64 -8.67 -18.25
N SER A 420 6.70 -9.32 -18.73
CA SER A 420 7.27 -9.02 -20.06
C SER A 420 6.25 -9.18 -21.18
N ASP A 421 5.28 -10.08 -21.02
CA ASP A 421 4.04 -10.11 -21.77
C ASP A 421 2.91 -9.66 -20.84
N PRO A 422 2.45 -8.40 -20.94
CA PRO A 422 1.50 -7.85 -19.98
C PRO A 422 0.10 -8.47 -20.07
N LEU A 423 -0.20 -9.21 -21.14
CA LEU A 423 -1.47 -9.94 -21.27
C LEU A 423 -1.39 -11.37 -20.73
N ASN A 424 -0.18 -11.89 -20.49
CA ASN A 424 0.08 -13.25 -20.01
C ASN A 424 1.11 -13.26 -18.87
N PRO A 425 0.82 -12.65 -17.70
CA PRO A 425 1.71 -12.65 -16.55
C PRO A 425 2.06 -14.06 -16.10
N GLN A 426 3.33 -14.29 -15.76
CA GLN A 426 3.82 -15.59 -15.28
C GLN A 426 4.25 -15.47 -13.83
N PHE A 427 3.73 -16.32 -12.96
CA PHE A 427 4.15 -16.40 -11.58
C PHE A 427 5.62 -16.81 -11.48
N ILE A 428 6.39 -16.11 -10.64
CA ILE A 428 7.80 -16.40 -10.40
C ILE A 428 7.98 -17.04 -9.03
N THR A 429 7.56 -16.37 -7.96
CA THR A 429 7.82 -16.85 -6.59
C THR A 429 6.97 -16.14 -5.55
N HIS A 430 6.94 -16.77 -4.34
CA HIS A 430 6.54 -16.16 -3.09
C HIS A 430 7.76 -15.63 -2.33
N ILE A 431 7.61 -14.51 -1.69
CA ILE A 431 8.59 -13.95 -0.75
C ILE A 431 7.91 -13.85 0.62
N PRO A 432 8.15 -14.79 1.55
CA PRO A 432 7.66 -14.65 2.91
C PRO A 432 8.30 -13.44 3.58
N LEU A 433 7.48 -12.56 4.17
CA LEU A 433 7.93 -11.26 4.68
C LEU A 433 8.39 -11.31 6.13
N GLY A 434 8.08 -12.41 6.84
CA GLY A 434 8.28 -12.47 8.27
C GLY A 434 9.64 -12.94 8.69
N SER A 435 10.40 -12.11 9.44
CA SER A 435 11.45 -12.60 10.35
C SER A 435 12.11 -11.50 11.18
N LEU A 436 11.41 -10.46 11.54
CA LEU A 436 11.96 -9.58 12.56
C LEU A 436 11.98 -10.34 13.90
N LYS A 437 13.16 -10.57 14.46
CA LYS A 437 13.33 -11.15 15.79
C LYS A 437 13.61 -10.06 16.79
N LEU A 438 12.78 -9.98 17.81
CA LEU A 438 12.99 -9.12 18.96
C LEU A 438 13.46 -9.97 20.15
N PRO A 439 14.09 -9.37 21.19
CA PRO A 439 14.49 -10.08 22.40
C PRO A 439 13.37 -10.84 23.09
N SER A 440 12.12 -10.37 22.91
CA SER A 440 10.90 -10.98 23.46
C SER A 440 10.28 -12.08 22.60
N GLY A 441 10.84 -12.35 21.42
CA GLY A 441 10.32 -13.34 20.49
C GLY A 441 10.46 -12.92 19.02
N GLU A 442 9.78 -13.64 18.15
CA GLU A 442 9.71 -13.32 16.73
C GLU A 442 8.53 -12.39 16.45
N LEU A 443 8.82 -11.21 15.91
CA LEU A 443 7.82 -10.31 15.33
C LEU A 443 7.81 -10.55 13.83
N ARG A 444 6.66 -11.00 13.31
CA ARG A 444 6.46 -11.21 11.89
C ARG A 444 5.95 -9.93 11.24
N ASN A 445 6.42 -9.63 10.05
CA ASN A 445 5.89 -8.55 9.24
C ASN A 445 4.48 -8.91 8.77
N LYS A 446 3.48 -8.16 9.23
CA LYS A 446 2.07 -8.50 9.12
C LYS A 446 1.28 -7.43 8.42
N LYS A 447 0.30 -7.89 7.63
CA LYS A 447 -0.66 -7.06 6.92
C LYS A 447 0.02 -6.05 6.00
N SER A 448 0.58 -6.56 4.92
CA SER A 448 1.24 -5.74 3.91
C SER A 448 0.21 -4.99 3.07
N ILE A 449 0.30 -3.66 3.07
CA ILE A 449 -0.68 -2.79 2.44
C ILE A 449 -0.17 -2.24 1.13
N ASN A 450 0.94 -1.51 1.18
CA ASN A 450 1.48 -0.83 0.03
C ASN A 450 2.91 -1.29 -0.24
N LEU A 451 3.30 -1.25 -1.48
CA LEU A 451 4.67 -1.50 -1.87
C LEU A 451 5.10 -0.56 -2.97
N VAL A 452 6.39 -0.33 -3.05
CA VAL A 452 7.01 0.46 -4.11
C VAL A 452 8.32 -0.18 -4.55
N TYR A 453 8.55 -0.22 -5.85
CA TYR A 453 9.85 -0.56 -6.43
C TYR A 453 10.68 0.71 -6.55
N VAL A 454 11.88 0.73 -6.01
CA VAL A 454 12.73 1.92 -5.94
C VAL A 454 14.06 1.64 -6.62
N ARG A 455 14.40 2.50 -7.57
CA ARG A 455 15.72 2.57 -8.20
C ARG A 455 16.33 3.95 -7.93
N PRO A 456 17.29 4.07 -6.99
CA PRO A 456 17.95 5.35 -6.71
C PRO A 456 18.57 5.96 -7.97
N GLY A 457 18.28 7.25 -8.19
CA GLY A 457 18.74 7.99 -9.38
C GLY A 457 17.85 7.87 -10.63
N TYR A 458 16.84 6.99 -10.64
CA TYR A 458 15.88 6.90 -11.73
C TYR A 458 14.72 7.87 -11.50
N ARG A 459 14.45 8.74 -12.46
CA ARG A 459 13.45 9.83 -12.32
C ARG A 459 12.03 9.49 -12.78
N GLY A 460 11.79 8.28 -13.27
CA GLY A 460 10.50 7.84 -13.78
C GLY A 460 9.62 7.11 -12.75
N GLN A 461 10.04 7.00 -11.49
CA GLN A 461 9.38 6.14 -10.50
C GLN A 461 7.98 6.57 -10.08
N THR A 462 7.68 7.85 -10.23
CA THR A 462 6.39 8.44 -9.85
C THR A 462 5.63 9.03 -11.03
N ALA A 463 6.07 8.72 -12.24
CA ALA A 463 5.43 9.18 -13.47
C ALA A 463 4.10 8.45 -13.72
#